data_270a08b9b78201b501d84c729a21a220
#
_entry.id   270a08b9b78201b501d84c729a21a220
#
_cell.length_a   1.000
_cell.length_b   1.000
_cell.length_c   1.000
_cell.angle_alpha   90.00
_cell.angle_beta   90.00
_cell.angle_gamma   90.00
#
_symmetry.space_group_name_H-M   'P 1'
#
loop_
_entity.id
_entity.type
_entity.pdbx_description
1 polymer ?
#
loop_
_entity_poly.entity_id
_entity_poly.type
_entity_poly.pdbx_seq_one_letter_code
_entity_poly.pdbx_strand_id
1 'polypeptide(L)'
;MKSKNICKFINPSAPEPPFVRTFVLETDLETMKRGFDLNDNRAVLVTSGEVCFTADERRFELSAGSLFFGFKDEKISVEPKGKCEYIYIDFSGERSEELFKRFGISAANRCFKGFDGLIPLWSESLCRAGEQSVDLAGESMLLYAFSRLSVEPSEQNSIVSQMIELTEEHFTDPELSLSAIADELGYNGKYLSHVFKEKMNKGYSEYLRTIRIKYAVSLFNHGIDSVKNVALLSGFSDPLYFSTIFRKEIGVTPTEYKNNIGK
;
A
#
# COMPACT_ATOMS: atom_id res chain seq x y z
N MET A 1 23.04 15.06 -2.86
CA MET A 1 22.20 13.91 -2.52
C MET A 1 22.38 12.85 -3.60
N LYS A 2 23.01 11.69 -3.28
CA LYS A 2 23.09 10.58 -4.24
C LYS A 2 21.68 9.95 -4.29
N SER A 3 21.06 9.90 -5.48
CA SER A 3 19.80 9.20 -5.65
C SER A 3 20.03 7.71 -5.36
N LYS A 4 19.56 7.24 -4.21
CA LYS A 4 19.46 5.80 -3.96
C LYS A 4 18.48 5.26 -5.01
N ASN A 5 18.84 4.19 -5.71
CA ASN A 5 17.89 3.48 -6.54
C ASN A 5 16.72 3.03 -5.65
N ILE A 6 15.54 3.55 -5.95
CA ILE A 6 14.34 3.16 -5.24
C ILE A 6 14.14 1.67 -5.45
N CYS A 7 13.94 0.93 -4.36
CA CYS A 7 13.71 -0.50 -4.40
C CYS A 7 12.57 -0.84 -5.36
N LYS A 8 12.80 -1.80 -6.23
CA LYS A 8 11.84 -2.21 -7.24
C LYS A 8 11.33 -3.58 -6.86
N PHE A 9 10.17 -3.60 -6.24
CA PHE A 9 9.47 -4.85 -5.99
C PHE A 9 8.79 -5.30 -7.28
N ILE A 10 8.98 -6.55 -7.66
CA ILE A 10 8.17 -7.19 -8.70
C ILE A 10 6.90 -7.65 -8.02
N ASN A 11 5.76 -7.14 -8.44
CA ASN A 11 4.47 -7.69 -8.05
C ASN A 11 4.14 -8.85 -9.01
N PRO A 12 4.28 -10.12 -8.61
CA PRO A 12 4.11 -11.27 -9.50
C PRO A 12 2.65 -11.52 -9.90
N SER A 13 1.72 -10.91 -9.21
CA SER A 13 0.29 -11.01 -9.48
C SER A 13 -0.30 -9.61 -9.44
N ALA A 14 -0.15 -8.86 -10.53
CA ALA A 14 -0.89 -7.61 -10.69
C ALA A 14 -2.35 -7.99 -10.97
N PRO A 15 -3.28 -7.75 -10.02
CA PRO A 15 -4.70 -7.92 -10.31
C PRO A 15 -5.13 -6.92 -11.36
N GLU A 16 -6.20 -7.23 -12.09
CA GLU A 16 -6.78 -6.31 -13.06
C GLU A 16 -7.09 -4.97 -12.38
N PRO A 17 -6.89 -3.83 -13.09
CA PRO A 17 -7.19 -2.52 -12.53
C PRO A 17 -8.68 -2.37 -12.21
N PRO A 18 -9.07 -1.42 -11.34
CA PRO A 18 -10.48 -1.12 -11.11
C PRO A 18 -11.11 -0.61 -12.40
N PHE A 19 -12.31 -1.10 -12.71
CA PHE A 19 -13.07 -0.57 -13.83
C PHE A 19 -13.64 0.80 -13.46
N VAL A 20 -13.26 1.85 -14.19
CA VAL A 20 -13.79 3.21 -14.04
C VAL A 20 -14.96 3.41 -14.99
N ARG A 21 -16.12 3.82 -14.44
CA ARG A 21 -17.33 4.09 -15.21
C ARG A 21 -17.49 5.56 -15.53
N THR A 22 -17.24 6.44 -14.56
CA THR A 22 -17.42 7.89 -14.71
C THR A 22 -16.27 8.65 -14.09
N PHE A 23 -15.98 9.81 -14.67
CA PHE A 23 -15.03 10.78 -14.14
C PHE A 23 -15.63 12.18 -14.40
N VAL A 24 -16.10 12.85 -13.35
CA VAL A 24 -16.99 14.02 -13.46
C VAL A 24 -16.58 15.12 -12.51
N LEU A 25 -16.64 16.37 -12.96
CA LEU A 25 -16.63 17.57 -12.14
C LEU A 25 -18.08 18.00 -11.86
N GLU A 26 -18.46 18.05 -10.59
CA GLU A 26 -19.77 18.55 -10.15
C GLU A 26 -19.65 19.99 -9.65
N THR A 27 -20.42 20.87 -10.23
CA THR A 27 -20.46 22.31 -9.88
C THR A 27 -21.88 22.81 -9.65
N ASP A 28 -22.91 22.01 -10.00
CA ASP A 28 -24.30 22.39 -9.85
C ASP A 28 -24.84 22.07 -8.47
N LEU A 29 -25.08 23.13 -7.68
CA LEU A 29 -25.58 23.03 -6.32
C LEU A 29 -26.95 22.36 -6.20
N GLU A 30 -27.81 22.49 -7.21
CA GLU A 30 -29.13 21.85 -7.18
C GLU A 30 -29.03 20.34 -7.45
N THR A 31 -28.10 19.93 -8.30
CA THR A 31 -27.77 18.52 -8.50
C THR A 31 -27.15 17.93 -7.22
N MET A 32 -26.22 18.63 -6.59
CA MET A 32 -25.62 18.21 -5.32
C MET A 32 -26.65 17.94 -4.22
N LYS A 33 -27.60 18.85 -4.03
CA LYS A 33 -28.67 18.74 -2.99
C LYS A 33 -29.58 17.51 -3.15
N ARG A 34 -29.68 16.96 -4.35
CA ARG A 34 -30.46 15.72 -4.58
C ARG A 34 -29.83 14.52 -3.93
N GLY A 35 -28.52 14.62 -3.63
CA GLY A 35 -27.72 13.47 -3.20
C GLY A 35 -27.55 12.44 -4.32
N PHE A 36 -27.08 11.27 -3.97
CA PHE A 36 -26.88 10.20 -4.95
C PHE A 36 -27.01 8.80 -4.32
N ASP A 37 -27.60 7.90 -5.09
CA ASP A 37 -27.62 6.46 -4.82
C ASP A 37 -26.47 5.84 -5.61
N LEU A 38 -25.56 5.13 -4.94
CA LEU A 38 -24.35 4.60 -5.55
C LEU A 38 -24.60 3.20 -6.14
N ASN A 39 -24.46 3.07 -7.46
CA ASN A 39 -24.46 1.78 -8.13
C ASN A 39 -23.07 1.11 -8.13
N ASP A 40 -22.02 1.92 -7.95
CA ASP A 40 -20.61 1.53 -7.86
C ASP A 40 -19.96 2.26 -6.67
N ASN A 41 -18.73 1.91 -6.34
CA ASN A 41 -17.95 2.71 -5.39
C ASN A 41 -17.63 4.08 -6.00
N ARG A 42 -17.52 5.10 -5.18
CA ARG A 42 -17.22 6.47 -5.60
C ARG A 42 -16.08 7.06 -4.79
N ALA A 43 -15.05 7.57 -5.46
CA ALA A 43 -14.04 8.44 -4.87
C ALA A 43 -14.38 9.89 -5.19
N VAL A 44 -14.46 10.75 -4.18
CA VAL A 44 -14.77 12.18 -4.32
C VAL A 44 -13.60 13.00 -3.80
N LEU A 45 -13.09 13.92 -4.61
CA LEU A 45 -12.10 14.93 -4.23
C LEU A 45 -12.78 16.30 -4.23
N VAL A 46 -12.88 16.94 -3.08
CA VAL A 46 -13.37 18.33 -3.00
C VAL A 46 -12.29 19.26 -3.55
N THR A 47 -12.65 20.02 -4.60
CA THR A 47 -11.70 20.90 -5.29
C THR A 47 -11.78 22.35 -4.82
N SER A 48 -12.96 22.80 -4.40
CA SER A 48 -13.14 24.13 -3.82
C SER A 48 -14.33 24.20 -2.86
N GLY A 49 -14.28 25.11 -1.90
CA GLY A 49 -15.35 25.35 -0.92
C GLY A 49 -15.48 24.27 0.12
N GLU A 50 -16.68 24.17 0.70
CA GLU A 50 -17.03 23.21 1.75
C GLU A 50 -18.35 22.53 1.43
N VAL A 51 -18.45 21.23 1.77
CA VAL A 51 -19.62 20.42 1.57
C VAL A 51 -19.78 19.42 2.72
N CYS A 52 -21.00 19.12 3.15
CA CYS A 52 -21.27 18.06 4.10
C CYS A 52 -21.91 16.87 3.36
N PHE A 53 -21.30 15.70 3.49
CA PHE A 53 -21.87 14.43 3.06
C PHE A 53 -22.46 13.70 4.26
N THR A 54 -23.62 13.08 4.08
CA THR A 54 -24.22 12.21 5.10
C THR A 54 -24.43 10.83 4.52
N ALA A 55 -23.81 9.83 5.12
CA ALA A 55 -23.93 8.42 4.80
C ALA A 55 -24.16 7.62 6.09
N ASP A 56 -25.12 6.69 6.12
CA ASP A 56 -25.47 5.90 7.29
C ASP A 56 -25.64 6.74 8.58
N GLU A 57 -26.39 7.85 8.48
CA GLU A 57 -26.66 8.82 9.56
C GLU A 57 -25.40 9.56 10.07
N ARG A 58 -24.23 9.31 9.51
CA ARG A 58 -22.97 9.99 9.86
C ARG A 58 -22.73 11.17 8.93
N ARG A 59 -22.34 12.30 9.52
CA ARG A 59 -22.01 13.52 8.80
C ARG A 59 -20.50 13.65 8.63
N PHE A 60 -20.07 14.01 7.42
CA PHE A 60 -18.68 14.21 7.03
C PHE A 60 -18.51 15.63 6.49
N GLU A 61 -17.85 16.49 7.25
CA GLU A 61 -17.54 17.87 6.86
C GLU A 61 -16.27 17.85 6.00
N LEU A 62 -16.43 18.18 4.72
CA LEU A 62 -15.38 18.12 3.72
C LEU A 62 -15.05 19.53 3.22
N SER A 63 -13.77 19.82 3.09
CA SER A 63 -13.24 21.05 2.49
C SER A 63 -12.34 20.73 1.32
N ALA A 64 -11.90 21.75 0.57
CA ALA A 64 -10.92 21.55 -0.50
C ALA A 64 -9.73 20.69 -0.01
N GLY A 65 -9.27 19.74 -0.83
CA GLY A 65 -8.25 18.74 -0.47
C GLY A 65 -8.76 17.57 0.37
N SER A 66 -10.07 17.46 0.63
CA SER A 66 -10.65 16.25 1.25
C SER A 66 -10.94 15.19 0.17
N LEU A 67 -10.49 13.97 0.42
CA LEU A 67 -10.81 12.77 -0.36
C LEU A 67 -11.80 11.92 0.44
N PHE A 68 -12.93 11.54 -0.17
CA PHE A 68 -14.00 10.76 0.45
C PHE A 68 -14.35 9.56 -0.42
N PHE A 69 -14.64 8.42 0.23
CA PHE A 69 -15.09 7.20 -0.45
C PHE A 69 -16.53 6.85 -0.08
N GLY A 70 -17.38 6.72 -1.10
CA GLY A 70 -18.70 6.11 -1.00
C GLY A 70 -18.67 4.66 -1.49
N PHE A 71 -19.49 3.81 -0.90
CA PHE A 71 -19.53 2.39 -1.23
C PHE A 71 -20.76 2.07 -2.08
N LYS A 72 -20.63 1.03 -2.89
CA LYS A 72 -21.75 0.53 -3.69
C LYS A 72 -22.98 0.28 -2.80
N ASP A 73 -24.15 0.55 -3.37
CA ASP A 73 -25.47 0.40 -2.76
C ASP A 73 -25.74 1.37 -1.57
N GLU A 74 -24.87 2.35 -1.34
CA GLU A 74 -25.10 3.41 -0.36
C GLU A 74 -25.91 4.57 -0.93
N LYS A 75 -26.66 5.20 -0.02
CA LYS A 75 -27.34 6.47 -0.29
C LYS A 75 -26.62 7.60 0.45
N ILE A 76 -26.18 8.61 -0.29
CA ILE A 76 -25.44 9.74 0.26
C ILE A 76 -26.24 11.02 0.03
N SER A 77 -26.56 11.73 1.12
CA SER A 77 -27.10 13.08 1.08
C SER A 77 -25.97 14.10 1.05
N VAL A 78 -26.16 15.17 0.30
CA VAL A 78 -25.15 16.22 0.10
C VAL A 78 -25.72 17.58 0.46
N GLU A 79 -25.06 18.29 1.35
CA GLU A 79 -25.39 19.65 1.78
C GLU A 79 -24.23 20.60 1.42
N PRO A 80 -24.30 21.33 0.29
CA PRO A 80 -23.30 22.33 -0.05
C PRO A 80 -23.30 23.50 0.93
N LYS A 81 -22.12 23.92 1.41
CA LYS A 81 -21.96 25.11 2.22
C LYS A 81 -21.48 26.28 1.37
N GLY A 82 -22.42 26.95 0.71
CA GLY A 82 -22.10 28.00 -0.24
C GLY A 82 -21.62 27.44 -1.59
N LYS A 83 -20.74 28.19 -2.28
CA LYS A 83 -20.16 27.74 -3.52
C LYS A 83 -19.11 26.67 -3.23
N CYS A 84 -19.31 25.48 -3.77
CA CYS A 84 -18.36 24.37 -3.69
C CYS A 84 -18.33 23.59 -4.98
N GLU A 85 -17.25 22.86 -5.18
CA GLU A 85 -17.02 22.02 -6.34
C GLU A 85 -16.28 20.75 -5.90
N TYR A 86 -16.60 19.62 -6.52
CA TYR A 86 -15.86 18.37 -6.31
C TYR A 86 -15.76 17.57 -7.59
N ILE A 87 -14.71 16.79 -7.71
CA ILE A 87 -14.53 15.81 -8.78
C ILE A 87 -14.79 14.42 -8.19
N TYR A 88 -15.50 13.57 -8.94
CA TYR A 88 -15.70 12.19 -8.52
C TYR A 88 -15.40 11.18 -9.62
N ILE A 89 -15.02 9.98 -9.18
CA ILE A 89 -14.76 8.81 -10.04
C ILE A 89 -15.60 7.67 -9.50
N ASP A 90 -16.49 7.10 -10.35
CA ASP A 90 -17.19 5.86 -10.05
C ASP A 90 -16.40 4.67 -10.57
N PHE A 91 -16.21 3.67 -9.72
CA PHE A 91 -15.38 2.53 -10.02
C PHE A 91 -15.86 1.25 -9.35
N SER A 92 -15.53 0.11 -9.96
CA SER A 92 -15.93 -1.23 -9.49
C SER A 92 -14.86 -2.28 -9.80
N GLY A 93 -15.14 -3.53 -9.46
CA GLY A 93 -14.27 -4.68 -9.70
C GLY A 93 -13.59 -5.20 -8.44
N GLU A 94 -13.06 -6.42 -8.50
CA GLU A 94 -12.41 -7.11 -7.36
C GLU A 94 -11.24 -6.32 -6.77
N ARG A 95 -10.53 -5.56 -7.62
CA ARG A 95 -9.44 -4.67 -7.20
C ARG A 95 -9.89 -3.59 -6.23
N SER A 96 -11.14 -3.13 -6.33
CA SER A 96 -11.69 -2.10 -5.45
C SER A 96 -11.75 -2.58 -4.00
N GLU A 97 -12.20 -3.81 -3.77
CA GLU A 97 -12.28 -4.42 -2.44
C GLU A 97 -10.89 -4.65 -1.85
N GLU A 98 -9.95 -5.13 -2.68
CA GLU A 98 -8.56 -5.31 -2.25
C GLU A 98 -7.93 -3.97 -1.83
N LEU A 99 -8.14 -2.89 -2.62
CA LEU A 99 -7.64 -1.55 -2.31
C LEU A 99 -8.26 -1.00 -1.03
N PHE A 100 -9.58 -1.14 -0.84
CA PHE A 100 -10.23 -0.72 0.39
C PHE A 100 -9.67 -1.45 1.62
N LYS A 101 -9.52 -2.77 1.52
CA LYS A 101 -8.92 -3.57 2.59
C LYS A 101 -7.46 -3.16 2.85
N ARG A 102 -6.67 -2.96 1.81
CA ARG A 102 -5.25 -2.60 1.87
C ARG A 102 -5.03 -1.27 2.60
N PHE A 103 -5.88 -0.29 2.34
CA PHE A 103 -5.77 1.06 2.89
C PHE A 103 -6.71 1.31 4.08
N GLY A 104 -7.34 0.27 4.62
CA GLY A 104 -8.22 0.38 5.79
C GLY A 104 -9.45 1.26 5.55
N ILE A 105 -9.91 1.38 4.30
CA ILE A 105 -11.08 2.18 3.95
C ILE A 105 -12.34 1.39 4.31
N SER A 106 -13.20 2.01 5.10
CA SER A 106 -14.44 1.42 5.61
C SER A 106 -15.48 2.50 5.89
N ALA A 107 -16.71 2.13 6.22
CA ALA A 107 -17.76 3.07 6.64
C ALA A 107 -17.34 3.98 7.81
N ALA A 108 -16.43 3.53 8.67
CA ALA A 108 -15.90 4.32 9.77
C ALA A 108 -14.71 5.21 9.37
N ASN A 109 -13.93 4.79 8.37
CA ASN A 109 -12.71 5.44 7.91
C ASN A 109 -12.77 5.63 6.37
N ARG A 110 -13.45 6.67 5.92
CA ARG A 110 -13.70 6.95 4.48
C ARG A 110 -13.34 8.35 4.05
N CYS A 111 -12.93 9.21 4.98
CA CYS A 111 -12.61 10.61 4.73
C CYS A 111 -11.16 10.90 5.09
N PHE A 112 -10.41 11.41 4.14
CA PHE A 112 -8.98 11.70 4.26
C PHE A 112 -8.74 13.16 3.89
N LYS A 113 -7.79 13.84 4.55
CA LYS A 113 -7.42 15.24 4.32
C LYS A 113 -5.99 15.35 3.78
N GLY A 114 -5.65 16.52 3.25
CA GLY A 114 -4.29 16.79 2.76
C GLY A 114 -4.04 16.32 1.33
N PHE A 115 -5.10 16.17 0.54
CA PHE A 115 -5.04 15.79 -0.87
C PHE A 115 -5.09 16.99 -1.82
N ASP A 116 -4.76 18.20 -1.35
CA ASP A 116 -4.73 19.43 -2.16
C ASP A 116 -3.88 19.28 -3.42
N GLY A 117 -2.78 18.54 -3.33
CA GLY A 117 -1.92 18.24 -4.47
C GLY A 117 -2.56 17.38 -5.57
N LEU A 118 -3.69 16.72 -5.31
CA LEU A 118 -4.44 16.00 -6.33
C LEU A 118 -5.38 16.92 -7.13
N ILE A 119 -5.78 18.06 -6.58
CA ILE A 119 -6.75 18.96 -7.24
C ILE A 119 -6.30 19.35 -8.66
N PRO A 120 -5.09 19.90 -8.88
CA PRO A 120 -4.64 20.27 -10.22
C PRO A 120 -4.50 19.04 -11.14
N LEU A 121 -4.07 17.89 -10.59
CA LEU A 121 -3.88 16.67 -11.37
C LEU A 121 -5.21 16.08 -11.88
N TRP A 122 -6.20 15.97 -10.99
CA TRP A 122 -7.53 15.47 -11.35
C TRP A 122 -8.23 16.44 -12.31
N SER A 123 -8.14 17.74 -12.06
CA SER A 123 -8.75 18.76 -12.93
C SER A 123 -8.14 18.77 -14.33
N GLU A 124 -6.81 18.70 -14.44
CA GLU A 124 -6.11 18.65 -15.74
C GLU A 124 -6.43 17.33 -16.48
N SER A 125 -6.39 16.19 -15.77
CA SER A 125 -6.69 14.88 -16.34
C SER A 125 -8.10 14.82 -16.89
N LEU A 126 -9.09 15.30 -16.12
CA LEU A 126 -10.49 15.37 -16.54
C LEU A 126 -10.70 16.31 -17.74
N CYS A 127 -10.05 17.48 -17.72
CA CYS A 127 -10.15 18.47 -18.81
C CYS A 127 -9.60 17.91 -20.14
N ARG A 128 -8.60 17.04 -20.09
CA ARG A 128 -8.00 16.40 -21.28
C ARG A 128 -8.66 15.10 -21.69
N ALA A 129 -9.49 14.51 -20.82
CA ALA A 129 -10.16 13.24 -21.12
C ALA A 129 -11.20 13.42 -22.23
N GLY A 130 -11.21 12.50 -23.18
CA GLY A 130 -12.24 12.36 -24.22
C GLY A 130 -12.92 11.00 -24.11
N GLU A 131 -13.91 10.75 -24.97
CA GLU A 131 -14.69 9.49 -24.95
C GLU A 131 -13.83 8.22 -24.99
N GLN A 132 -12.67 8.28 -25.65
CA GLN A 132 -11.75 7.13 -25.80
C GLN A 132 -10.66 7.05 -24.73
N SER A 133 -10.66 7.95 -23.74
CA SER A 133 -9.59 8.01 -22.75
C SER A 133 -10.06 8.32 -21.33
N VAL A 134 -11.36 8.54 -21.12
CA VAL A 134 -11.92 8.89 -19.80
C VAL A 134 -11.74 7.78 -18.78
N ASP A 135 -11.83 6.54 -19.21
CA ASP A 135 -11.55 5.35 -18.40
C ASP A 135 -10.09 5.32 -17.92
N LEU A 136 -9.15 5.48 -18.86
CA LEU A 136 -7.71 5.52 -18.55
C LEU A 136 -7.33 6.71 -17.66
N ALA A 137 -7.93 7.89 -17.94
CA ALA A 137 -7.71 9.08 -17.13
C ALA A 137 -8.21 8.89 -15.70
N GLY A 138 -9.43 8.40 -15.53
CA GLY A 138 -10.02 8.13 -14.23
C GLY A 138 -9.28 7.04 -13.47
N GLU A 139 -8.90 5.94 -14.12
CA GLU A 139 -8.12 4.86 -13.53
C GLU A 139 -6.77 5.36 -13.01
N SER A 140 -6.03 6.09 -13.85
CA SER A 140 -4.72 6.65 -13.47
C SER A 140 -4.84 7.56 -12.25
N MET A 141 -5.85 8.43 -12.21
CA MET A 141 -6.09 9.36 -11.10
C MET A 141 -6.53 8.62 -9.84
N LEU A 142 -7.39 7.62 -9.97
CA LEU A 142 -7.85 6.80 -8.86
C LEU A 142 -6.70 6.02 -8.23
N LEU A 143 -5.89 5.31 -9.03
CA LEU A 143 -4.74 4.55 -8.53
C LEU A 143 -3.68 5.46 -7.92
N TYR A 144 -3.47 6.65 -8.50
CA TYR A 144 -2.58 7.64 -7.91
C TYR A 144 -3.11 8.14 -6.55
N ALA A 145 -4.43 8.38 -6.42
CA ALA A 145 -5.03 8.74 -5.14
C ALA A 145 -4.83 7.64 -4.09
N PHE A 146 -5.07 6.37 -4.42
CA PHE A 146 -4.77 5.26 -3.52
C PHE A 146 -3.29 5.19 -3.13
N SER A 147 -2.37 5.44 -4.07
CA SER A 147 -0.93 5.45 -3.77
C SER A 147 -0.50 6.57 -2.81
N ARG A 148 -1.31 7.61 -2.67
CA ARG A 148 -1.11 8.73 -1.73
C ARG A 148 -1.79 8.52 -0.39
N LEU A 149 -2.70 7.55 -0.28
CA LEU A 149 -3.22 7.12 1.00
C LEU A 149 -2.09 6.45 1.76
N SER A 150 -1.74 7.02 2.87
CA SER A 150 -0.90 6.31 3.83
C SER A 150 -1.71 5.12 4.33
N VAL A 151 -1.15 3.94 4.31
CA VAL A 151 -1.63 2.86 5.15
C VAL A 151 -1.65 3.47 6.55
N GLU A 152 -2.82 3.47 7.21
CA GLU A 152 -3.08 4.23 8.43
C GLU A 152 -1.86 4.33 9.37
N PRO A 153 -1.62 5.50 10.01
CA PRO A 153 -0.53 5.65 10.99
C PRO A 153 -0.59 4.64 12.14
N SER A 154 -1.76 4.01 12.37
CA SER A 154 -1.90 2.90 13.31
C SER A 154 -1.09 1.65 12.90
N GLU A 155 -0.84 1.45 11.60
CA GLU A 155 0.03 0.35 11.15
C GLU A 155 1.46 0.79 10.87
N GLN A 156 1.69 1.98 10.30
CA GLN A 156 3.06 2.49 10.08
C GLN A 156 3.77 2.89 11.38
N ASN A 157 3.02 3.35 12.40
CA ASN A 157 3.54 3.58 13.74
C ASN A 157 3.37 2.38 14.68
N SER A 158 2.88 1.23 14.18
CA SER A 158 2.85 0.05 15.01
C SER A 158 4.32 -0.39 15.25
N ILE A 159 4.60 -0.81 16.46
CA ILE A 159 5.94 -1.31 16.81
C ILE A 159 6.41 -2.42 15.84
N VAL A 160 5.47 -3.22 15.32
CA VAL A 160 5.76 -4.27 14.33
C VAL A 160 6.19 -3.69 12.99
N SER A 161 5.61 -2.57 12.55
CA SER A 161 6.01 -1.89 11.32
C SER A 161 7.41 -1.30 11.43
N GLN A 162 7.76 -0.70 12.58
CA GLN A 162 9.12 -0.23 12.85
C GLN A 162 10.12 -1.40 12.86
N MET A 163 9.75 -2.54 13.46
CA MET A 163 10.58 -3.75 13.42
C MET A 163 10.80 -4.26 12.00
N ILE A 164 9.78 -4.21 11.14
CA ILE A 164 9.87 -4.63 9.74
C ILE A 164 10.80 -3.69 8.97
N GLU A 165 10.61 -2.37 9.10
CA GLU A 165 11.42 -1.34 8.45
C GLU A 165 12.91 -1.48 8.80
N LEU A 166 13.24 -1.56 10.09
CA LEU A 166 14.61 -1.79 10.54
C LEU A 166 15.18 -3.14 10.03
N THR A 167 14.34 -4.16 9.95
CA THR A 167 14.77 -5.46 9.42
C THR A 167 15.08 -5.37 7.93
N GLU A 168 14.22 -4.72 7.14
CA GLU A 168 14.41 -4.54 5.69
C GLU A 168 15.62 -3.65 5.36
N GLU A 169 15.95 -2.71 6.22
CA GLU A 169 17.11 -1.86 6.07
C GLU A 169 18.43 -2.58 6.43
N HIS A 170 18.40 -3.48 7.44
CA HIS A 170 19.61 -4.05 8.02
C HIS A 170 19.71 -5.59 7.95
N PHE A 171 18.84 -6.30 7.21
CA PHE A 171 18.81 -7.77 7.20
C PHE A 171 20.12 -8.43 6.73
N THR A 172 20.97 -7.70 5.99
CA THR A 172 22.30 -8.19 5.54
C THR A 172 23.35 -8.11 6.62
N ASP A 173 23.10 -7.42 7.73
CA ASP A 173 23.98 -7.40 8.89
C ASP A 173 23.86 -8.74 9.66
N PRO A 174 24.93 -9.54 9.80
CA PRO A 174 24.89 -10.79 10.56
C PRO A 174 24.50 -10.64 12.02
N GLU A 175 24.78 -9.47 12.63
CA GLU A 175 24.49 -9.17 14.04
C GLU A 175 23.04 -8.76 14.28
N LEU A 176 22.26 -8.50 13.21
CA LEU A 176 20.86 -8.15 13.34
C LEU A 176 20.07 -9.29 14.01
N SER A 177 19.45 -8.95 15.11
CA SER A 177 18.67 -9.86 15.95
C SER A 177 17.45 -9.15 16.56
N LEU A 178 16.53 -9.90 17.15
CA LEU A 178 15.42 -9.30 17.89
C LEU A 178 15.93 -8.45 19.08
N SER A 179 17.05 -8.83 19.69
CA SER A 179 17.65 -8.06 20.77
C SER A 179 18.18 -6.72 20.28
N ALA A 180 18.90 -6.71 19.15
CA ALA A 180 19.39 -5.47 18.55
C ALA A 180 18.24 -4.50 18.22
N ILE A 181 17.16 -5.00 17.62
CA ILE A 181 15.95 -4.18 17.35
C ILE A 181 15.31 -3.70 18.66
N ALA A 182 15.25 -4.54 19.69
CA ALA A 182 14.69 -4.16 20.98
C ALA A 182 15.48 -3.03 21.64
N ASP A 183 16.79 -3.11 21.57
CA ASP A 183 17.70 -2.09 22.09
C ASP A 183 17.57 -0.77 21.33
N GLU A 184 17.48 -0.83 19.99
CA GLU A 184 17.32 0.35 19.12
C GLU A 184 15.96 1.04 19.33
N LEU A 185 14.88 0.26 19.43
CA LEU A 185 13.53 0.80 19.63
C LEU A 185 13.21 1.15 21.11
N GLY A 186 14.08 0.80 22.05
CA GLY A 186 13.87 1.05 23.47
C GLY A 186 12.78 0.18 24.12
N TYR A 187 12.55 -1.02 23.60
CA TYR A 187 11.52 -1.94 24.09
C TYR A 187 12.12 -3.23 24.67
N ASN A 188 11.30 -3.93 25.47
CA ASN A 188 11.67 -5.25 25.96
C ASN A 188 11.54 -6.32 24.85
N GLY A 189 12.59 -7.14 24.63
CA GLY A 189 12.61 -8.16 23.58
C GLY A 189 11.51 -9.22 23.70
N LYS A 190 11.05 -9.57 24.93
CA LYS A 190 9.92 -10.50 25.12
C LYS A 190 8.61 -9.89 24.62
N TYR A 191 8.42 -8.60 24.89
CA TYR A 191 7.26 -7.86 24.39
C TYR A 191 7.25 -7.83 22.86
N LEU A 192 8.37 -7.43 22.23
CA LEU A 192 8.48 -7.41 20.76
C LEU A 192 8.28 -8.79 20.15
N SER A 193 8.82 -9.86 20.75
CA SER A 193 8.60 -11.23 20.29
C SER A 193 7.13 -11.62 20.27
N HIS A 194 6.40 -11.24 21.32
CA HIS A 194 4.96 -11.56 21.46
C HIS A 194 4.14 -10.80 20.41
N VAL A 195 4.27 -9.47 20.35
CA VAL A 195 3.52 -8.61 19.46
C VAL A 195 3.81 -8.94 17.98
N PHE A 196 5.08 -9.21 17.66
CA PHE A 196 5.47 -9.61 16.31
C PHE A 196 4.82 -10.94 15.89
N LYS A 197 4.88 -11.95 16.79
CA LYS A 197 4.27 -13.26 16.52
C LYS A 197 2.75 -13.18 16.39
N GLU A 198 2.10 -12.38 17.21
CA GLU A 198 0.65 -12.17 17.17
C GLU A 198 0.23 -11.54 15.82
N LYS A 199 0.92 -10.48 15.40
CA LYS A 199 0.56 -9.75 14.17
C LYS A 199 1.01 -10.47 12.89
N MET A 200 2.20 -11.09 12.88
CA MET A 200 2.80 -11.71 11.70
C MET A 200 2.51 -13.22 11.59
N ASN A 201 1.88 -13.81 12.61
CA ASN A 201 1.63 -15.25 12.73
C ASN A 201 2.89 -16.12 12.56
N LYS A 202 4.08 -15.54 12.77
CA LYS A 202 5.39 -16.21 12.75
C LYS A 202 6.40 -15.49 13.65
N GLY A 203 7.40 -16.21 14.12
CA GLY A 203 8.45 -15.63 14.97
C GLY A 203 9.38 -14.69 14.19
N TYR A 204 9.93 -13.66 14.87
CA TYR A 204 10.84 -12.71 14.26
C TYR A 204 12.08 -13.37 13.60
N SER A 205 12.72 -14.33 14.28
CA SER A 205 13.88 -15.04 13.71
C SER A 205 13.55 -15.84 12.45
N GLU A 206 12.32 -16.34 12.34
CA GLU A 206 11.84 -17.01 11.14
C GLU A 206 11.60 -16.01 10.02
N TYR A 207 11.01 -14.86 10.33
CA TYR A 207 10.83 -13.75 9.40
C TYR A 207 12.15 -13.28 8.81
N LEU A 208 13.14 -12.98 9.67
CA LEU A 208 14.47 -12.54 9.24
C LEU A 208 15.15 -13.58 8.33
N ARG A 209 15.09 -14.88 8.71
CA ARG A 209 15.62 -15.95 7.84
C ARG A 209 14.95 -16.00 6.49
N THR A 210 13.62 -15.85 6.44
CA THR A 210 12.86 -15.85 5.17
C THR A 210 13.32 -14.72 4.24
N ILE A 211 13.54 -13.50 4.76
CA ILE A 211 14.05 -12.36 3.97
C ILE A 211 15.45 -12.66 3.45
N ARG A 212 16.35 -13.12 4.32
CA ARG A 212 17.72 -13.45 3.94
C ARG A 212 17.79 -14.53 2.87
N ILE A 213 16.95 -15.57 2.94
CA ILE A 213 16.90 -16.62 1.93
C ILE A 213 16.33 -16.10 0.61
N LYS A 214 15.30 -15.26 0.62
CA LYS A 214 14.79 -14.60 -0.59
C LYS A 214 15.87 -13.78 -1.28
N TYR A 215 16.66 -13.05 -0.51
CA TYR A 215 17.76 -12.27 -1.04
C TYR A 215 18.88 -13.16 -1.58
N ALA A 216 19.24 -14.26 -0.90
CA ALA A 216 20.19 -15.25 -1.40
C ALA A 216 19.77 -15.84 -2.74
N VAL A 217 18.48 -16.16 -2.91
CA VAL A 217 17.91 -16.61 -4.21
C VAL A 217 18.10 -15.53 -5.29
N SER A 218 17.86 -14.27 -4.96
CA SER A 218 18.10 -13.16 -5.89
C SER A 218 19.58 -13.06 -6.29
N LEU A 219 20.50 -13.20 -5.35
CA LEU A 219 21.95 -13.18 -5.63
C LEU A 219 22.39 -14.30 -6.59
N PHE A 220 21.87 -15.52 -6.39
CA PHE A 220 22.11 -16.62 -7.34
C PHE A 220 21.55 -16.32 -8.73
N ASN A 221 20.33 -15.80 -8.81
CA ASN A 221 19.70 -15.44 -10.10
C ASN A 221 20.45 -14.31 -10.84
N HIS A 222 21.20 -13.47 -10.12
CA HIS A 222 22.08 -12.45 -10.69
C HIS A 222 23.51 -12.94 -10.95
N GLY A 223 23.75 -14.25 -10.89
CA GLY A 223 24.99 -14.87 -11.31
C GLY A 223 26.11 -14.89 -10.28
N ILE A 224 25.79 -14.70 -8.98
CA ILE A 224 26.79 -14.88 -7.93
C ILE A 224 26.97 -16.38 -7.64
N ASP A 225 28.07 -16.94 -8.08
CA ASP A 225 28.33 -18.39 -8.08
C ASP A 225 28.82 -18.98 -6.76
N SER A 226 29.41 -18.18 -5.89
CA SER A 226 29.98 -18.68 -4.63
C SER A 226 28.93 -18.79 -3.54
N VAL A 227 28.59 -20.02 -3.15
CA VAL A 227 27.66 -20.29 -2.03
C VAL A 227 28.13 -19.59 -0.73
N LYS A 228 29.43 -19.56 -0.48
CA LYS A 228 30.01 -18.86 0.68
C LYS A 228 29.76 -17.36 0.61
N ASN A 229 29.99 -16.75 -0.56
CA ASN A 229 29.76 -15.31 -0.73
C ASN A 229 28.27 -14.97 -0.65
N VAL A 230 27.39 -15.77 -1.25
CA VAL A 230 25.95 -15.59 -1.15
C VAL A 230 25.48 -15.65 0.32
N ALA A 231 25.99 -16.62 1.10
CA ALA A 231 25.67 -16.70 2.53
C ALA A 231 26.06 -15.41 3.27
N LEU A 232 27.29 -14.94 3.10
CA LEU A 232 27.78 -13.72 3.75
C LEU A 232 27.02 -12.47 3.31
N LEU A 233 26.82 -12.29 2.00
CA LEU A 233 26.08 -11.15 1.44
C LEU A 233 24.62 -11.11 1.86
N SER A 234 24.02 -12.26 2.14
CA SER A 234 22.65 -12.37 2.63
C SER A 234 22.51 -12.33 4.16
N GLY A 235 23.59 -12.00 4.88
CA GLY A 235 23.56 -11.77 6.32
C GLY A 235 23.72 -13.03 7.18
N PHE A 236 24.21 -14.15 6.61
CA PHE A 236 24.56 -15.33 7.40
C PHE A 236 26.05 -15.32 7.73
N SER A 237 26.37 -15.38 9.02
CA SER A 237 27.75 -15.49 9.49
C SER A 237 28.35 -16.89 9.24
N ASP A 238 27.51 -17.94 9.22
CA ASP A 238 27.92 -19.34 9.01
C ASP A 238 27.32 -19.91 7.70
N PRO A 239 28.16 -20.22 6.68
CA PRO A 239 27.73 -20.82 5.42
C PRO A 239 27.15 -22.24 5.56
N LEU A 240 27.50 -22.99 6.61
CA LEU A 240 26.94 -24.33 6.83
C LEU A 240 25.49 -24.22 7.37
N TYR A 241 25.32 -23.32 8.33
CA TYR A 241 23.97 -22.98 8.81
C TYR A 241 23.10 -22.42 7.69
N PHE A 242 23.63 -21.50 6.87
CA PHE A 242 22.95 -21.00 5.67
C PHE A 242 22.45 -22.13 4.77
N SER A 243 23.33 -23.09 4.44
CA SER A 243 22.99 -24.20 3.54
C SER A 243 21.87 -25.06 4.09
N THR A 244 21.86 -25.26 5.42
CA THR A 244 20.79 -26.02 6.11
C THR A 244 19.46 -25.28 6.03
N ILE A 245 19.45 -23.96 6.31
CA ILE A 245 18.24 -23.14 6.25
C ILE A 245 17.74 -22.98 4.79
N PHE A 246 18.65 -22.76 3.85
CA PHE A 246 18.30 -22.65 2.44
C PHE A 246 17.57 -23.91 1.93
N ARG A 247 18.12 -25.10 2.24
CA ARG A 247 17.48 -26.37 1.88
C ARG A 247 16.12 -26.53 2.53
N LYS A 248 15.97 -26.10 3.78
CA LYS A 248 14.68 -26.16 4.50
C LYS A 248 13.63 -25.28 3.85
N GLU A 249 13.98 -24.06 3.44
CA GLU A 249 13.05 -23.08 2.90
C GLU A 249 12.75 -23.30 1.40
N ILE A 250 13.77 -23.73 0.61
CA ILE A 250 13.68 -23.84 -0.86
C ILE A 250 13.47 -25.29 -1.33
N GLY A 251 13.77 -26.27 -0.47
CA GLY A 251 13.62 -27.70 -0.77
C GLY A 251 14.87 -28.36 -1.38
N VAL A 252 15.82 -27.58 -1.92
CA VAL A 252 17.09 -28.03 -2.51
C VAL A 252 18.28 -27.33 -1.87
N THR A 253 19.47 -27.90 -1.97
CA THR A 253 20.68 -27.25 -1.47
C THR A 253 21.06 -26.03 -2.31
N PRO A 254 21.81 -25.05 -1.76
CA PRO A 254 22.28 -23.88 -2.53
C PRO A 254 23.05 -24.28 -3.79
N THR A 255 23.86 -25.35 -3.71
CA THR A 255 24.64 -25.84 -4.85
C THR A 255 23.76 -26.45 -5.94
N GLU A 256 22.75 -27.23 -5.55
CA GLU A 256 21.74 -27.78 -6.49
C GLU A 256 20.93 -26.65 -7.13
N TYR A 257 20.48 -25.68 -6.33
CA TYR A 257 19.73 -24.52 -6.82
C TYR A 257 20.52 -23.75 -7.87
N LYS A 258 21.77 -23.37 -7.57
CA LYS A 258 22.68 -22.69 -8.48
C LYS A 258 22.86 -23.45 -9.80
N ASN A 259 23.07 -24.78 -9.74
CA ASN A 259 23.31 -25.60 -10.93
C ASN A 259 22.06 -25.75 -11.83
N ASN A 260 20.87 -25.43 -11.30
CA ASN A 260 19.59 -25.50 -12.01
C ASN A 260 19.14 -24.15 -12.59
N ILE A 261 19.75 -23.03 -12.22
CA ILE A 261 19.43 -21.68 -12.75
C ILE A 261 19.89 -21.48 -14.21
N GLY A 262 20.58 -22.39 -14.81
CA GLY A 262 21.08 -22.28 -16.19
C GLY A 262 20.51 -23.31 -17.17
N LYS A 263 19.52 -24.07 -16.73
CA LYS A 263 18.85 -25.08 -17.56
C LYS A 263 17.39 -24.68 -17.78
#